data_57b0c409f4b9b84bd9550bdbc0406648
#
_entry.id   57b0c409f4b9b84bd9550bdbc0406648
#
_cell.length_a   1.000
_cell.length_b   1.000
_cell.length_c   1.000
_cell.angle_alpha   90.00
_cell.angle_beta   90.00
_cell.angle_gamma   90.00
#
_symmetry.space_group_name_H-M   'P 1'
#
loop_
_entity.id
_entity.type
_entity.pdbx_description
1 polymer ?
#
loop_
_entity_poly.entity_id
_entity_poly.type
_entity_poly.pdbx_seq_one_letter_code
_entity_poly.pdbx_strand_id
1 'polypeptide(L)'
;MISKHESTSWVNWLGDNKIGIFPLDRFSVRVNASWFPKEQHELRIKFQATVMEAETGVEWLADTAGNLNSTDASVAGFDLGQLAFQIRYKYEISPLSHFYAVYTRGGRHYEDDDMSVSEIISGTWDNPQEDRFTLKLRMKF
;
A
#
# COMPACT_ATOMS: atom_id res chain seq x y z
N MET A 1 1.54 13.32 10.02
CA MET A 1 0.68 12.85 8.92
C MET A 1 1.15 13.50 7.65
N ILE A 2 1.29 12.75 6.59
CA ILE A 2 1.63 13.23 5.24
C ILE A 2 0.61 12.62 4.30
N SER A 3 -0.02 13.45 3.47
CA SER A 3 -0.89 13.01 2.38
C SER A 3 -0.35 13.56 1.07
N LYS A 4 -0.47 12.80 0.00
CA LYS A 4 -0.01 13.18 -1.33
C LYS A 4 -1.00 12.68 -2.37
N HIS A 5 -1.32 13.54 -3.32
CA HIS A 5 -2.08 13.21 -4.51
C HIS A 5 -1.19 13.49 -5.73
N GLU A 6 -1.17 12.58 -6.66
CA GLU A 6 -0.35 12.65 -7.89
C GLU A 6 -1.16 12.09 -9.05
N SER A 7 -1.24 12.86 -10.13
CA SER A 7 -1.72 12.39 -11.42
C SER A 7 -0.52 12.05 -12.31
N THR A 8 -0.52 10.87 -12.91
CA THR A 8 0.58 10.36 -13.73
C THR A 8 0.05 9.39 -14.78
N SER A 9 0.94 8.75 -15.51
CA SER A 9 0.58 7.66 -16.42
C SER A 9 1.12 6.34 -15.89
N TRP A 10 0.32 5.30 -16.00
CA TRP A 10 0.70 3.93 -15.66
C TRP A 10 0.82 3.09 -16.92
N VAL A 11 1.82 2.23 -16.97
CA VAL A 11 2.04 1.31 -18.09
C VAL A 11 1.89 -0.11 -17.55
N ASN A 12 1.02 -0.89 -18.17
CA ASN A 12 0.81 -2.30 -17.84
C ASN A 12 0.99 -3.18 -19.07
N TRP A 13 1.59 -4.34 -18.87
CA TRP A 13 1.70 -5.35 -19.91
C TRP A 13 0.42 -6.18 -19.97
N LEU A 14 -0.20 -6.24 -21.17
CA LEU A 14 -1.48 -6.90 -21.40
C LEU A 14 -1.33 -8.33 -21.95
N GLY A 15 -0.11 -8.75 -22.26
CA GLY A 15 0.19 -10.02 -22.90
C GLY A 15 0.70 -9.84 -24.33
N ASP A 16 1.34 -10.85 -24.87
CA ASP A 16 2.00 -10.84 -26.18
C ASP A 16 2.88 -9.59 -26.34
N ASN A 17 2.67 -8.80 -27.39
CA ASN A 17 3.39 -7.52 -27.60
C ASN A 17 2.53 -6.30 -27.26
N LYS A 18 1.52 -6.45 -26.39
CA LYS A 18 0.55 -5.42 -26.07
C LYS A 18 0.85 -4.74 -24.74
N ILE A 19 0.73 -3.42 -24.71
CA ILE A 19 0.92 -2.56 -23.56
C ILE A 19 -0.29 -1.66 -23.42
N GLY A 20 -0.84 -1.55 -22.20
CA GLY A 20 -1.86 -0.56 -21.85
C GLY A 20 -1.19 0.66 -21.21
N ILE A 21 -1.57 1.85 -21.66
CA ILE A 21 -1.17 3.11 -21.02
C ILE A 21 -2.43 3.76 -20.46
N PHE A 22 -2.41 4.00 -19.14
CA PHE A 22 -3.55 4.47 -18.36
C PHE A 22 -3.25 5.83 -17.74
N PRO A 23 -4.17 6.81 -17.81
CA PRO A 23 -4.16 7.91 -16.85
C PRO A 23 -4.34 7.33 -15.45
N LEU A 24 -3.53 7.77 -14.50
CA LEU A 24 -3.53 7.23 -13.13
C LEU A 24 -3.56 8.37 -12.12
N ASP A 25 -4.53 8.32 -11.23
CA ASP A 25 -4.56 9.11 -10.02
C ASP A 25 -4.11 8.27 -8.82
N ARG A 26 -3.15 8.81 -8.08
CA ARG A 26 -2.61 8.17 -6.89
C ARG A 26 -2.85 9.03 -5.66
N PHE A 27 -3.52 8.48 -4.70
CA PHE A 27 -3.66 9.05 -3.37
C PHE A 27 -2.87 8.23 -2.36
N SER A 28 -2.04 8.87 -1.55
CA SER A 28 -1.31 8.18 -0.48
C SER A 28 -1.34 8.96 0.82
N VAL A 29 -1.54 8.23 1.90
CA VAL A 29 -1.52 8.73 3.28
C VAL A 29 -0.47 7.95 4.07
N ARG A 30 0.33 8.69 4.84
CA ARG A 30 1.27 8.11 5.80
C ARG A 30 1.13 8.79 7.14
N VAL A 31 0.92 7.99 8.18
CA VAL A 31 0.86 8.44 9.57
C VAL A 31 1.92 7.70 10.37
N ASN A 32 2.74 8.47 11.10
CA ASN A 32 3.68 7.93 12.08
C ASN A 32 3.46 8.67 13.38
N ALA A 33 3.23 7.95 14.46
CA ALA A 33 3.06 8.51 15.79
C ALA A 33 3.91 7.72 16.80
N SER A 34 4.49 8.44 17.76
CA SER A 34 5.19 7.85 18.89
C SER A 34 4.67 8.50 20.16
N TRP A 35 4.38 7.69 21.16
CA TRP A 35 3.88 8.13 22.44
C TRP A 35 4.65 7.43 23.58
N PHE A 36 5.05 8.20 24.57
CA PHE A 36 5.83 7.75 25.71
C PHE A 36 5.05 8.05 27.01
N PRO A 37 4.12 7.15 27.40
CA PRO A 37 3.30 7.36 28.60
C PRO A 37 4.12 7.43 29.89
N LYS A 38 5.27 6.77 29.92
CA LYS A 38 6.31 6.79 30.97
C LYS A 38 7.67 6.52 30.34
N GLU A 39 8.76 6.82 31.04
CA GLU A 39 10.13 6.67 30.53
C GLU A 39 10.46 5.26 29.99
N GLN A 40 9.89 4.23 30.62
CA GLN A 40 10.13 2.82 30.24
C GLN A 40 9.17 2.32 29.15
N HIS A 41 8.18 3.10 28.73
CA HIS A 41 7.12 2.68 27.82
C HIS A 41 7.14 3.49 26.53
N GLU A 42 7.13 2.80 25.41
CA GLU A 42 7.03 3.41 24.08
C GLU A 42 5.95 2.70 23.27
N LEU A 43 5.00 3.48 22.77
CA LEU A 43 4.01 3.04 21.79
C LEU A 43 4.27 3.75 20.46
N ARG A 44 4.46 2.98 19.39
CA ARG A 44 4.58 3.51 18.03
C ARG A 44 3.48 2.97 17.14
N ILE A 45 2.86 3.86 16.40
CA ILE A 45 1.86 3.54 15.39
C ILE A 45 2.37 4.00 14.04
N LYS A 46 2.30 3.12 13.05
CA LYS A 46 2.57 3.42 11.65
C LYS A 46 1.37 2.98 10.83
N PHE A 47 0.90 3.86 10.00
CA PHE A 47 -0.15 3.59 9.04
C PHE A 47 0.27 4.15 7.70
N GLN A 48 0.09 3.37 6.65
CA GLN A 48 0.26 3.79 5.27
C GLN A 48 -0.86 3.19 4.45
N ALA A 49 -1.53 4.03 3.69
CA ALA A 49 -2.49 3.61 2.67
C ALA A 49 -2.12 4.29 1.35
N THR A 50 -2.25 3.56 0.26
CA THR A 50 -2.09 4.06 -1.11
C THR A 50 -3.25 3.52 -1.91
N VAL A 51 -3.94 4.40 -2.60
CA VAL A 51 -4.99 4.11 -3.57
C VAL A 51 -4.51 4.59 -4.92
N MET A 52 -4.70 3.78 -5.93
CA MET A 52 -4.43 4.08 -7.34
C MET A 52 -5.72 3.81 -8.11
N GLU A 53 -6.20 4.82 -8.81
CA GLU A 53 -7.35 4.78 -9.68
C GLU A 53 -6.83 4.97 -11.11
N ALA A 54 -6.90 3.92 -11.92
CA ALA A 54 -6.50 3.97 -13.33
C ALA A 54 -7.75 4.06 -14.19
N GLU A 55 -7.91 5.18 -14.87
CA GLU A 55 -8.98 5.37 -15.83
C GLU A 55 -8.81 4.48 -17.08
N THR A 56 -9.81 4.44 -17.94
CA THR A 56 -9.72 3.75 -19.24
C THR A 56 -8.47 4.17 -19.99
N GLY A 57 -7.63 3.18 -20.31
CA GLY A 57 -6.38 3.37 -21.02
C GLY A 57 -6.48 3.11 -22.51
N VAL A 58 -5.35 3.25 -23.22
CA VAL A 58 -5.18 2.96 -24.64
C VAL A 58 -4.20 1.80 -24.81
N GLU A 59 -4.58 0.86 -25.68
CA GLU A 59 -3.71 -0.25 -26.07
C GLU A 59 -2.66 0.21 -27.09
N TRP A 60 -1.43 -0.23 -26.88
CA TRP A 60 -0.30 -0.04 -27.78
C TRP A 60 0.32 -1.40 -28.13
N LEU A 61 0.70 -1.56 -29.38
CA LEU A 61 1.37 -2.76 -29.87
C LEU A 61 2.85 -2.45 -30.13
N ALA A 62 3.74 -3.25 -29.54
CA ALA A 62 5.16 -3.18 -29.84
C ALA A 62 5.47 -3.98 -31.12
N ASP A 63 6.15 -3.35 -32.09
CA ASP A 63 6.63 -4.03 -33.29
C ASP A 63 7.95 -4.80 -33.01
N THR A 64 8.44 -5.51 -34.00
CA THR A 64 9.69 -6.29 -33.88
C THR A 64 10.94 -5.42 -33.73
N ALA A 65 10.86 -4.14 -34.03
CA ALA A 65 11.92 -3.15 -33.86
C ALA A 65 11.83 -2.43 -32.49
N GLY A 66 10.76 -2.70 -31.69
CA GLY A 66 10.53 -2.11 -30.38
C GLY A 66 9.80 -0.76 -30.42
N ASN A 67 9.23 -0.36 -31.57
CA ASN A 67 8.40 0.84 -31.64
C ASN A 67 6.99 0.52 -31.13
N LEU A 68 6.39 1.50 -30.45
CA LEU A 68 5.01 1.42 -29.96
C LEU A 68 4.06 2.09 -30.93
N ASN A 69 3.06 1.37 -31.38
CA ASN A 69 2.00 1.85 -32.28
C ASN A 69 0.66 1.74 -31.52
N SER A 70 -0.09 2.84 -31.46
CA SER A 70 -1.45 2.81 -30.91
C SER A 70 -2.34 1.94 -31.75
N THR A 71 -3.16 1.10 -31.13
CA THR A 71 -4.19 0.30 -31.79
C THR A 71 -5.55 1.00 -31.75
N ASP A 72 -5.64 2.16 -31.07
CA ASP A 72 -6.89 2.90 -30.78
C ASP A 72 -7.93 2.05 -29.98
N ALA A 73 -7.56 0.87 -29.53
CA ALA A 73 -8.39 0.06 -28.67
C ALA A 73 -8.33 0.58 -27.23
N SER A 74 -9.50 0.67 -26.59
CA SER A 74 -9.60 1.02 -25.18
C SER A 74 -9.33 -0.19 -24.30
N VAL A 75 -8.65 0.04 -23.18
CA VAL A 75 -8.41 -0.95 -22.13
C VAL A 75 -9.11 -0.48 -20.86
N ALA A 76 -9.88 -1.37 -20.24
CA ALA A 76 -10.59 -1.06 -18.99
C ALA A 76 -9.62 -0.57 -17.91
N GLY A 77 -10.03 0.44 -17.18
CA GLY A 77 -9.32 0.93 -15.99
C GLY A 77 -9.32 -0.10 -14.86
N PHE A 78 -8.68 0.24 -13.76
CA PHE A 78 -8.65 -0.61 -12.56
C PHE A 78 -8.36 0.22 -11.32
N ASP A 79 -8.81 -0.28 -10.18
CA ASP A 79 -8.56 0.29 -8.88
C ASP A 79 -7.65 -0.61 -8.05
N LEU A 80 -6.69 0.00 -7.37
CA LEU A 80 -5.72 -0.71 -6.54
C LEU A 80 -5.55 -0.04 -5.19
N GLY A 81 -5.91 -0.75 -4.13
CA GLY A 81 -5.64 -0.39 -2.75
C GLY A 81 -4.46 -1.15 -2.16
N GLN A 82 -3.61 -0.45 -1.44
CA GLN A 82 -2.56 -1.04 -0.60
C GLN A 82 -2.61 -0.42 0.78
N LEU A 83 -2.55 -1.24 1.81
CA LEU A 83 -2.58 -0.81 3.20
C LEU A 83 -1.52 -1.54 4.02
N ALA A 84 -0.83 -0.79 4.87
CA ALA A 84 0.07 -1.33 5.89
C ALA A 84 -0.17 -0.61 7.22
N PHE A 85 -0.49 -1.37 8.23
CA PHE A 85 -0.67 -0.90 9.60
C PHE A 85 0.26 -1.66 10.54
N GLN A 86 0.91 -0.94 11.44
CA GLN A 86 1.71 -1.52 12.51
C GLN A 86 1.51 -0.73 13.79
N ILE A 87 1.24 -1.43 14.87
CA ILE A 87 1.34 -0.91 16.24
C ILE A 87 2.41 -1.69 16.98
N ARG A 88 3.35 -0.98 17.60
CA ARG A 88 4.45 -1.56 18.37
C ARG A 88 4.48 -0.96 19.75
N TYR A 89 4.37 -1.80 20.75
CA TYR A 89 4.63 -1.46 22.13
C TYR A 89 5.99 -2.00 22.56
N LYS A 90 6.79 -1.17 23.22
CA LYS A 90 8.06 -1.51 23.85
C LYS A 90 7.97 -1.18 25.33
N TYR A 91 8.41 -2.10 26.16
CA TYR A 91 8.60 -1.90 27.59
C TYR A 91 10.04 -2.23 27.99
N GLU A 92 10.72 -1.30 28.65
CA GLU A 92 12.05 -1.50 29.19
C GLU A 92 11.92 -2.06 30.61
N ILE A 93 12.27 -3.33 30.77
CA ILE A 93 12.18 -4.07 32.04
C ILE A 93 13.33 -3.65 32.97
N SER A 94 14.53 -3.53 32.40
CA SER A 94 15.75 -3.06 33.01
C SER A 94 16.70 -2.55 31.93
N PRO A 95 17.81 -1.87 32.25
CA PRO A 95 18.76 -1.43 31.23
C PRO A 95 19.16 -2.56 30.27
N LEU A 96 18.93 -2.34 28.97
CA LEU A 96 19.17 -3.27 27.87
C LEU A 96 18.27 -4.53 27.82
N SER A 97 17.28 -4.64 28.69
CA SER A 97 16.27 -5.72 28.70
C SER A 97 14.91 -5.17 28.31
N HIS A 98 14.32 -5.70 27.26
CA HIS A 98 13.12 -5.14 26.67
C HIS A 98 12.09 -6.22 26.31
N PHE A 99 10.85 -5.91 26.54
CA PHE A 99 9.70 -6.62 25.98
C PHE A 99 9.12 -5.84 24.81
N TYR A 100 8.73 -6.53 23.77
CA TYR A 100 8.06 -5.97 22.61
C TYR A 100 6.78 -6.75 22.31
N ALA A 101 5.70 -6.01 22.04
CA ALA A 101 4.50 -6.54 21.42
C ALA A 101 4.28 -5.78 20.11
N VAL A 102 4.14 -6.49 19.01
CA VAL A 102 3.99 -5.90 17.67
C VAL A 102 2.79 -6.54 17.01
N TYR A 103 1.87 -5.72 16.56
CA TYR A 103 0.79 -6.13 15.66
C TYR A 103 1.00 -5.48 14.31
N THR A 104 0.90 -6.27 13.26
CA THR A 104 0.96 -5.83 11.87
C THR A 104 -0.27 -6.33 11.12
N ARG A 105 -0.86 -5.46 10.32
CA ARG A 105 -1.95 -5.79 9.42
C ARG A 105 -1.71 -5.08 8.10
N GLY A 106 -1.88 -5.78 7.00
CA GLY A 106 -1.71 -5.20 5.70
C GLY A 106 -2.30 -6.06 4.61
N GLY A 107 -2.57 -5.45 3.48
CA GLY A 107 -3.15 -6.12 2.36
C GLY A 107 -3.09 -5.29 1.10
N ARG A 108 -3.58 -5.90 0.05
CA ARG A 108 -3.78 -5.32 -1.26
C ARG A 108 -5.16 -5.74 -1.75
N HIS A 109 -5.89 -4.78 -2.26
CA HIS A 109 -7.19 -4.97 -2.88
C HIS A 109 -7.12 -4.49 -4.32
N TYR A 110 -7.66 -5.26 -5.24
CA TYR A 110 -7.70 -4.96 -6.68
C TYR A 110 -9.12 -5.20 -7.16
N GLU A 111 -9.69 -4.24 -7.84
CA GLU A 111 -11.01 -4.31 -8.45
C GLU A 111 -10.97 -3.70 -9.85
N ASP A 112 -11.84 -4.19 -10.72
CA ASP A 112 -12.04 -3.69 -12.08
C ASP A 112 -13.21 -2.68 -12.16
N ASP A 113 -13.86 -2.39 -11.03
CA ASP A 113 -14.98 -1.47 -10.91
C ASP A 113 -14.52 -0.11 -10.36
N ASP A 114 -15.25 0.95 -10.72
CA ASP A 114 -15.04 2.33 -10.27
C ASP A 114 -15.49 2.46 -8.80
N MET A 115 -14.55 2.28 -7.87
CA MET A 115 -14.79 2.33 -6.43
C MET A 115 -14.27 3.65 -5.84
N SER A 116 -14.96 4.14 -4.82
CA SER A 116 -14.45 5.28 -4.06
C SER A 116 -13.21 4.92 -3.24
N VAL A 117 -12.33 5.90 -2.98
CA VAL A 117 -11.13 5.74 -2.12
C VAL A 117 -11.45 5.09 -0.78
N SER A 118 -12.61 5.41 -0.18
CA SER A 118 -13.04 4.84 1.11
C SER A 118 -13.39 3.36 1.00
N GLU A 119 -14.03 2.94 -0.08
CA GLU A 119 -14.38 1.54 -0.35
C GLU A 119 -13.13 0.70 -0.60
N ILE A 120 -12.17 1.22 -1.37
CA ILE A 120 -10.89 0.56 -1.62
C ILE A 120 -10.10 0.39 -0.31
N ILE A 121 -10.06 1.41 0.56
CA ILE A 121 -9.37 1.32 1.85
C ILE A 121 -10.05 0.32 2.77
N SER A 122 -11.40 0.34 2.88
CA SER A 122 -12.13 -0.62 3.70
C SER A 122 -12.00 -2.05 3.17
N GLY A 123 -12.13 -2.26 1.87
CA GLY A 123 -11.92 -3.57 1.24
C GLY A 123 -10.50 -4.12 1.49
N THR A 124 -9.48 -3.26 1.41
CA THR A 124 -8.09 -3.66 1.72
C THR A 124 -7.91 -3.99 3.21
N TRP A 125 -8.63 -3.28 4.10
CA TRP A 125 -8.60 -3.54 5.54
C TRP A 125 -9.31 -4.84 5.91
N ASP A 126 -10.46 -5.11 5.30
CA ASP A 126 -11.30 -6.27 5.61
C ASP A 126 -10.75 -7.57 5.01
N ASN A 127 -9.93 -7.49 3.96
CA ASN A 127 -9.28 -8.62 3.31
C ASN A 127 -7.74 -8.57 3.47
N PRO A 128 -7.21 -8.70 4.71
CA PRO A 128 -5.78 -8.62 4.95
C PRO A 128 -5.04 -9.82 4.36
N GLN A 129 -3.92 -9.57 3.70
CA GLN A 129 -2.97 -10.60 3.28
C GLN A 129 -1.98 -10.95 4.41
N GLU A 130 -1.78 -10.01 5.34
CA GLU A 130 -1.00 -10.20 6.55
C GLU A 130 -1.80 -9.71 7.75
N ASP A 131 -1.95 -10.57 8.76
CA ASP A 131 -2.51 -10.25 10.07
C ASP A 131 -1.69 -11.01 11.11
N ARG A 132 -0.75 -10.32 11.77
CA ARG A 132 0.24 -10.96 12.63
C ARG A 132 0.40 -10.24 13.97
N PHE A 133 0.41 -11.04 15.01
CA PHE A 133 0.83 -10.59 16.34
C PHE A 133 2.13 -11.26 16.75
N THR A 134 3.11 -10.48 17.19
CA THR A 134 4.45 -10.95 17.55
C THR A 134 4.83 -10.44 18.94
N LEU A 135 5.29 -11.33 19.80
CA LEU A 135 5.93 -11.01 21.09
C LEU A 135 7.42 -11.31 21.02
N LYS A 136 8.23 -10.40 21.55
CA LYS A 136 9.68 -10.57 21.63
C LYS A 136 10.17 -10.13 23.00
N LEU A 137 10.94 -10.99 23.64
CA LEU A 137 11.66 -10.69 24.87
C LEU A 137 13.16 -10.67 24.58
N ARG A 138 13.83 -9.59 24.96
CA ARG A 138 15.28 -9.46 24.95
C ARG A 138 15.74 -9.26 26.39
N MET A 139 16.61 -10.14 26.86
CA MET A 139 17.19 -10.07 28.20
C MET A 139 18.71 -9.89 28.08
N LYS A 140 19.29 -9.03 28.93
CA LYS A 140 20.73 -8.97 29.17
C LYS A 140 21.00 -9.67 30.47
N PHE A 141 21.87 -10.65 30.42
CA PHE A 141 22.43 -11.35 31.59
C PHE A 141 23.78 -10.77 31.94
#